data_5ab5ca92a809f7280ed7f5acf6132cbd
#
_entry.id   5ab5ca92a809f7280ed7f5acf6132cbd
#
_cell.length_a   1.000
_cell.length_b   1.000
_cell.length_c   1.000
_cell.angle_alpha   90.00
_cell.angle_beta   90.00
_cell.angle_gamma   90.00
#
_symmetry.space_group_name_H-M   'P 1'
#
loop_
_entity.id
_entity.type
_entity.pdbx_description
1 polymer ?
#
loop_
_entity_poly.entity_id
_entity_poly.type
_entity_poly.pdbx_seq_one_letter_code
_entity_poly.pdbx_strand_id
1 'polypeptide(L)'
;MKYIDEFRDGALARGLSEAIRREAKPERHYHFMEFCGGHTHAISRYGVTDLLPANVEMIHGPGCPVCVLPIGRVDQAIRLALENDVILCAYGDCLRVPASGGLSLLRAKASGGDIRMVYSSADAVELARKHPERQVVFFAIGFETTTPPTAVAIKQAAV
;
A
#
# COMPACT_ATOMS: atom_id res chain seq x y z
N MET A 1 -16.91 19.06 -3.78
CA MET A 1 -15.43 19.37 -3.92
C MET A 1 -14.92 18.60 -5.12
N LYS A 2 -14.24 19.29 -6.05
CA LYS A 2 -13.60 18.65 -7.21
C LYS A 2 -12.75 17.45 -6.75
N TYR A 3 -12.82 16.34 -7.48
CA TYR A 3 -12.17 15.05 -7.17
C TYR A 3 -12.66 14.29 -5.90
N ILE A 4 -13.78 14.71 -5.30
CA ILE A 4 -14.42 13.97 -4.21
C ILE A 4 -15.85 13.62 -4.58
N ASP A 5 -16.68 14.63 -4.90
CA ASP A 5 -18.09 14.43 -5.22
C ASP A 5 -18.26 13.73 -6.57
N GLU A 6 -17.37 14.01 -7.53
CA GLU A 6 -17.34 13.38 -8.86
C GLU A 6 -17.12 11.85 -8.78
N PHE A 7 -16.32 11.37 -7.82
CA PHE A 7 -16.12 9.93 -7.61
C PHE A 7 -17.26 9.24 -6.83
N ARG A 8 -18.29 10.00 -6.46
CA ARG A 8 -19.50 9.51 -5.78
C ARG A 8 -20.77 9.79 -6.58
N ASP A 9 -20.63 10.21 -7.82
CA ASP A 9 -21.75 10.54 -8.71
C ASP A 9 -22.39 9.25 -9.25
N GLY A 10 -23.58 8.94 -8.74
CA GLY A 10 -24.34 7.76 -9.16
C GLY A 10 -24.84 7.84 -10.61
N ALA A 11 -25.03 9.03 -11.18
CA ALA A 11 -25.43 9.18 -12.58
C ALA A 11 -24.26 8.84 -13.51
N LEU A 12 -23.08 9.33 -13.17
CA LEU A 12 -21.85 8.99 -13.88
C LEU A 12 -21.55 7.49 -13.79
N ALA A 13 -21.72 6.88 -12.60
CA ALA A 13 -21.51 5.44 -12.41
C ALA A 13 -22.44 4.60 -13.29
N ARG A 14 -23.72 4.95 -13.39
CA ARG A 14 -24.69 4.29 -14.30
C ARG A 14 -24.31 4.47 -15.76
N GLY A 15 -23.92 5.66 -16.18
CA GLY A 15 -23.47 5.92 -17.53
C GLY A 15 -22.23 5.09 -17.93
N LEU A 16 -21.27 4.94 -17.00
CA LEU A 16 -20.11 4.06 -17.19
C LEU A 16 -20.51 2.58 -17.26
N SER A 17 -21.46 2.15 -16.41
CA SER A 17 -21.99 0.79 -16.46
C SER A 17 -22.65 0.47 -17.81
N GLU A 18 -23.42 1.40 -18.35
CA GLU A 18 -24.02 1.25 -19.69
C GLU A 18 -22.96 1.19 -20.80
N ALA A 19 -21.90 1.98 -20.68
CA ALA A 19 -20.77 1.93 -21.60
C ALA A 19 -20.08 0.54 -21.52
N ILE A 20 -19.82 0.03 -20.32
CA ILE A 20 -19.26 -1.32 -20.13
C ILE A 20 -20.16 -2.39 -20.77
N ARG A 21 -21.48 -2.30 -20.59
CA ARG A 21 -22.43 -3.26 -21.22
C ARG A 21 -22.39 -3.23 -22.74
N ARG A 22 -22.14 -2.08 -23.36
CA ARG A 22 -22.00 -1.97 -24.82
C ARG A 22 -20.70 -2.57 -25.34
N GLU A 23 -19.62 -2.40 -24.57
CA GLU A 23 -18.27 -2.84 -24.97
C GLU A 23 -18.00 -4.30 -24.61
N ALA A 24 -18.62 -4.84 -23.56
CA ALA A 24 -18.44 -6.22 -23.15
C ALA A 24 -19.08 -7.17 -24.18
N LYS A 25 -18.26 -8.01 -24.81
CA LYS A 25 -18.70 -9.00 -25.78
C LYS A 25 -19.49 -10.11 -25.07
N PRO A 26 -20.74 -10.43 -25.50
CA PRO A 26 -21.58 -11.38 -24.78
C PRO A 26 -21.01 -12.81 -24.69
N GLU A 27 -20.21 -13.20 -25.68
CA GLU A 27 -19.56 -14.52 -25.74
C GLU A 27 -18.30 -14.65 -24.89
N ARG A 28 -17.86 -13.55 -24.24
CA ARG A 28 -16.63 -13.51 -23.44
C ARG A 28 -16.95 -13.25 -21.96
N HIS A 29 -16.37 -14.06 -21.09
CA HIS A 29 -16.33 -13.79 -19.65
C HIS A 29 -15.07 -12.96 -19.30
N TYR A 30 -15.27 -11.92 -18.49
CA TYR A 30 -14.22 -11.04 -18.03
C TYR A 30 -14.08 -11.18 -16.52
N HIS A 31 -12.88 -11.45 -16.06
CA HIS A 31 -12.53 -11.51 -14.64
C HIS A 31 -11.51 -10.44 -14.33
N PHE A 32 -11.87 -9.51 -13.46
CA PHE A 32 -10.98 -8.44 -13.00
C PHE A 32 -10.63 -8.65 -11.54
N MET A 33 -9.35 -8.84 -11.26
CA MET A 33 -8.86 -9.05 -9.91
C MET A 33 -8.48 -7.72 -9.26
N GLU A 34 -9.10 -7.43 -8.12
CA GLU A 34 -8.85 -6.24 -7.31
C GLU A 34 -7.88 -6.58 -6.19
N PHE A 35 -6.78 -5.81 -6.08
CA PHE A 35 -5.70 -6.05 -5.11
C PHE A 35 -5.70 -5.08 -3.93
N CYS A 36 -6.62 -4.14 -3.86
CA CYS A 36 -6.62 -3.10 -2.84
C CYS A 36 -7.82 -3.21 -1.90
N GLY A 37 -7.58 -3.39 -0.60
CA GLY A 37 -8.65 -3.43 0.40
C GLY A 37 -9.55 -2.19 0.41
N GLY A 38 -8.99 -1.01 0.10
CA GLY A 38 -9.77 0.22 -0.07
C GLY A 38 -10.71 0.17 -1.27
N HIS A 39 -10.26 -0.37 -2.40
CA HIS A 39 -11.11 -0.56 -3.58
C HIS A 39 -12.16 -1.64 -3.34
N THR A 40 -11.78 -2.77 -2.74
CA THR A 40 -12.73 -3.84 -2.36
C THR A 40 -13.85 -3.28 -1.47
N HIS A 41 -13.49 -2.47 -0.47
CA HIS A 41 -14.46 -1.81 0.39
C HIS A 41 -15.39 -0.87 -0.39
N ALA A 42 -14.85 -0.06 -1.30
CA ALA A 42 -15.65 0.86 -2.13
C ALA A 42 -16.57 0.10 -3.09
N ILE A 43 -16.07 -0.95 -3.76
CA ILE A 43 -16.85 -1.81 -4.66
C ILE A 43 -18.07 -2.39 -3.90
N SER A 44 -17.85 -2.96 -2.72
CA SER A 44 -18.91 -3.54 -1.89
C SER A 44 -19.86 -2.47 -1.35
N ARG A 45 -19.32 -1.38 -0.80
CA ARG A 45 -20.11 -0.31 -0.19
C ARG A 45 -21.06 0.37 -1.15
N TYR A 46 -20.66 0.56 -2.39
CA TYR A 46 -21.45 1.25 -3.40
C TYR A 46 -22.17 0.31 -4.37
N GLY A 47 -22.14 -1.01 -4.14
CA GLY A 47 -22.82 -1.99 -4.98
C GLY A 47 -22.34 -1.97 -6.44
N VAL A 48 -21.04 -1.74 -6.67
CA VAL A 48 -20.50 -1.61 -8.03
C VAL A 48 -20.68 -2.89 -8.82
N THR A 49 -20.59 -4.05 -8.17
CA THR A 49 -20.80 -5.36 -8.80
C THR A 49 -22.18 -5.50 -9.40
N ASP A 50 -23.23 -4.95 -8.76
CA ASP A 50 -24.61 -5.02 -9.22
C ASP A 50 -24.87 -4.15 -10.48
N LEU A 51 -23.97 -3.23 -10.76
CA LEU A 51 -24.02 -2.37 -11.95
C LEU A 51 -23.37 -3.02 -13.17
N LEU A 52 -22.54 -4.05 -12.99
CA LEU A 52 -21.81 -4.70 -14.07
C LEU A 52 -22.68 -5.70 -14.83
N PRO A 53 -22.40 -5.96 -16.13
CA PRO A 53 -23.09 -7.02 -16.87
C PRO A 53 -22.67 -8.40 -16.32
N ALA A 54 -23.56 -9.38 -16.47
CA ALA A 54 -23.39 -10.73 -15.89
C ALA A 54 -22.12 -11.49 -16.34
N ASN A 55 -21.53 -11.07 -17.46
CA ASN A 55 -20.28 -11.64 -17.97
C ASN A 55 -19.02 -10.87 -17.53
N VAL A 56 -19.16 -9.91 -16.61
CA VAL A 56 -18.04 -9.16 -15.98
C VAL A 56 -18.06 -9.40 -14.48
N GLU A 57 -17.05 -10.07 -13.99
CA GLU A 57 -16.90 -10.46 -12.59
C GLU A 57 -15.72 -9.76 -11.93
N MET A 58 -15.95 -9.22 -10.73
CA MET A 58 -14.86 -8.70 -9.86
C MET A 58 -14.39 -9.82 -8.94
N ILE A 59 -13.11 -10.17 -9.04
CA ILE A 59 -12.44 -11.16 -8.18
C ILE A 59 -11.62 -10.42 -7.12
N HIS A 60 -11.75 -10.82 -5.86
CA HIS A 60 -10.95 -10.28 -4.79
C HIS A 60 -9.59 -10.97 -4.74
N GLY A 61 -8.53 -10.19 -4.89
CA GLY A 61 -7.16 -10.64 -4.76
C GLY A 61 -6.67 -10.62 -3.30
N PRO A 62 -5.39 -10.86 -3.08
CA PRO A 62 -4.81 -11.02 -1.73
C PRO A 62 -4.80 -9.72 -0.89
N GLY A 63 -5.25 -8.62 -1.44
CA GLY A 63 -5.21 -7.30 -0.81
C GLY A 63 -3.86 -6.60 -0.99
N CYS A 64 -3.82 -5.30 -0.66
CA CYS A 64 -2.57 -4.56 -0.68
C CYS A 64 -1.84 -4.76 0.66
N PRO A 65 -0.51 -4.90 0.66
CA PRO A 65 0.28 -5.13 1.87
C PRO A 65 0.02 -4.08 2.97
N VAL A 66 -0.10 -2.82 2.56
CA VAL A 66 -0.41 -1.70 3.46
C VAL A 66 -1.80 -1.81 4.07
N CYS A 67 -2.79 -2.31 3.29
CA CYS A 67 -4.18 -2.42 3.75
C CYS A 67 -4.42 -3.57 4.73
N VAL A 68 -3.61 -4.62 4.65
CA VAL A 68 -3.76 -5.84 5.47
C VAL A 68 -2.81 -5.90 6.66
N LEU A 69 -1.84 -4.99 6.74
CA LEU A 69 -0.90 -4.94 7.84
C LEU A 69 -1.61 -4.56 9.14
N PRO A 70 -1.44 -5.35 10.21
CA PRO A 70 -1.98 -4.98 11.51
C PRO A 70 -1.41 -3.65 12.00
N ILE A 71 -2.29 -2.75 12.47
CA ILE A 71 -1.91 -1.39 12.93
C ILE A 71 -0.78 -1.42 13.98
N GLY A 72 -0.76 -2.42 14.85
CA GLY A 72 0.28 -2.59 15.86
C GLY A 72 1.69 -2.76 15.28
N ARG A 73 1.84 -3.18 14.02
CA ARG A 73 3.16 -3.24 13.36
C ARG A 73 3.64 -1.86 12.96
N VAL A 74 2.74 -0.99 12.56
CA VAL A 74 3.06 0.43 12.28
C VAL A 74 3.43 1.13 13.59
N ASP A 75 2.68 0.88 14.67
CA ASP A 75 2.98 1.41 16.00
C ASP A 75 4.35 0.97 16.51
N GLN A 76 4.73 -0.29 16.29
CA GLN A 76 6.06 -0.81 16.63
C GLN A 76 7.17 -0.09 15.85
N ALA A 77 6.98 0.12 14.54
CA ALA A 77 7.95 0.83 13.72
C ALA A 77 8.11 2.29 14.18
N ILE A 78 7.01 2.96 14.52
CA ILE A 78 7.03 4.32 15.05
C ILE A 78 7.80 4.38 16.38
N ARG A 79 7.49 3.50 17.32
CA ARG A 79 8.19 3.43 18.62
C ARG A 79 9.67 3.16 18.43
N LEU A 80 10.02 2.22 17.54
CA LEU A 80 11.42 1.92 17.25
C LEU A 80 12.18 3.16 16.79
N ALA A 81 11.57 3.96 15.89
CA ALA A 81 12.19 5.16 15.34
C ALA A 81 12.26 6.33 16.33
N LEU A 82 11.35 6.40 17.32
CA LEU A 82 11.30 7.50 18.29
C LEU A 82 12.07 7.21 19.58
N GLU A 83 12.12 5.93 19.99
CA GLU A 83 12.66 5.53 21.29
C GLU A 83 14.10 4.97 21.20
N ASN A 84 14.58 4.71 19.97
CA ASN A 84 15.90 4.14 19.74
C ASN A 84 16.69 4.96 18.73
N ASP A 85 18.00 4.93 18.86
CA ASP A 85 18.90 5.59 17.90
C ASP A 85 19.09 4.73 16.64
N VAL A 86 18.01 4.57 15.88
CA VAL A 86 18.01 3.81 14.63
C VAL A 86 17.63 4.71 13.45
N ILE A 87 18.09 4.33 12.27
CA ILE A 87 17.59 4.88 11.00
C ILE A 87 16.52 3.92 10.49
N LEU A 88 15.27 4.35 10.48
CA LEU A 88 14.16 3.54 9.95
C LEU A 88 13.94 3.87 8.47
N CYS A 89 14.13 2.89 7.60
CA CYS A 89 13.87 2.99 6.17
C CYS A 89 12.53 2.37 5.83
N ALA A 90 11.74 3.04 4.99
CA ALA A 90 10.45 2.55 4.51
C ALA A 90 10.18 3.04 3.09
N TYR A 91 9.35 2.32 2.35
CA TYR A 91 8.81 2.79 1.08
C TYR A 91 7.87 3.98 1.28
N GLY A 92 7.74 4.82 0.25
CA GLY A 92 7.03 6.10 0.35
C GLY A 92 5.54 5.99 0.70
N ASP A 93 4.87 4.93 0.25
CA ASP A 93 3.47 4.62 0.57
C ASP A 93 3.28 4.29 2.06
N CYS A 94 4.23 3.58 2.66
CA CYS A 94 4.21 3.22 4.07
C CYS A 94 4.30 4.43 5.01
N LEU A 95 4.90 5.54 4.59
CA LEU A 95 5.09 6.72 5.43
C LEU A 95 3.77 7.36 5.90
N ARG A 96 2.70 7.21 5.12
CA ARG A 96 1.39 7.82 5.38
C ARG A 96 0.37 6.87 5.99
N VAL A 97 0.74 5.62 6.20
CA VAL A 97 -0.15 4.61 6.80
C VAL A 97 -0.56 5.08 8.20
N PRO A 98 -1.89 5.12 8.48
CA PRO A 98 -2.36 5.48 9.80
C PRO A 98 -1.92 4.48 10.86
N ALA A 99 -1.47 5.01 12.00
CA ALA A 99 -1.17 4.28 13.22
C ALA A 99 -2.13 4.69 14.34
N SER A 100 -2.00 4.07 15.50
CA SER A 100 -2.78 4.41 16.67
C SER A 100 -2.60 5.89 17.06
N GLY A 101 -3.64 6.49 17.65
CA GLY A 101 -3.59 7.89 18.08
C GLY A 101 -3.43 8.91 16.94
N GLY A 102 -3.76 8.54 15.71
CA GLY A 102 -3.63 9.42 14.55
C GLY A 102 -2.18 9.65 14.12
N LEU A 103 -1.26 8.82 14.57
CA LEU A 103 0.15 8.86 14.16
C LEU A 103 0.34 8.27 12.76
N SER A 104 1.54 8.46 12.24
CA SER A 104 2.08 7.82 11.03
C SER A 104 3.61 7.93 11.08
N LEU A 105 4.31 7.16 10.25
CA LEU A 105 5.77 7.31 10.12
C LEU A 105 6.17 8.74 9.72
N LEU A 106 5.36 9.41 8.89
CA LEU A 106 5.61 10.80 8.49
C LEU A 106 5.50 11.77 9.70
N ARG A 107 4.51 11.57 10.57
CA ARG A 107 4.37 12.36 11.80
C ARG A 107 5.49 12.04 12.80
N ALA A 108 5.86 10.79 12.93
CA ALA A 108 6.99 10.39 13.77
C ALA A 108 8.31 11.01 13.29
N LYS A 109 8.52 11.10 11.97
CA LYS A 109 9.64 11.86 11.39
C LYS A 109 9.61 13.32 11.79
N ALA A 110 8.45 13.98 11.71
CA ALA A 110 8.30 15.38 12.14
C ALA A 110 8.53 15.58 13.64
N SER A 111 8.35 14.53 14.45
CA SER A 111 8.61 14.53 15.89
C SER A 111 10.06 14.16 16.26
N GLY A 112 10.96 14.02 15.28
CA GLY A 112 12.38 13.80 15.50
C GLY A 112 12.91 12.40 15.22
N GLY A 113 12.03 11.45 14.82
CA GLY A 113 12.49 10.12 14.41
C GLY A 113 13.29 10.17 13.09
N ASP A 114 14.43 9.48 13.02
CA ASP A 114 15.20 9.37 11.78
C ASP A 114 14.57 8.35 10.83
N ILE A 115 13.56 8.81 10.10
CA ILE A 115 12.81 8.00 9.15
C ILE A 115 13.14 8.45 7.74
N ARG A 116 13.63 7.53 6.92
CA ARG A 116 14.08 7.79 5.56
C ARG A 116 13.25 7.01 4.54
N MET A 117 12.77 7.73 3.53
CA MET A 117 12.13 7.12 2.39
C MET A 117 13.18 6.48 1.49
N VAL A 118 12.94 5.24 1.09
CA VAL A 118 13.79 4.50 0.16
C VAL A 118 12.96 3.97 -1.01
N TYR A 119 13.59 3.73 -2.13
CA TYR A 119 12.98 3.18 -3.33
C TYR A 119 13.29 1.69 -3.51
N SER A 120 14.28 1.19 -2.79
CA SER A 120 14.67 -0.22 -2.80
C SER A 120 15.23 -0.65 -1.44
N SER A 121 15.24 -1.96 -1.20
CA SER A 121 15.92 -2.53 -0.04
C SER A 121 17.44 -2.34 -0.11
N ALA A 122 18.02 -2.22 -1.31
CA ALA A 122 19.44 -1.93 -1.51
C ALA A 122 19.83 -0.54 -0.96
N ASP A 123 18.92 0.46 -1.03
CA ASP A 123 19.17 1.79 -0.48
C ASP A 123 19.35 1.73 1.05
N ALA A 124 18.61 0.84 1.72
CA ALA A 124 18.76 0.63 3.16
C ALA A 124 20.11 0.00 3.50
N VAL A 125 20.58 -0.95 2.70
CA VAL A 125 21.93 -1.55 2.85
C VAL A 125 23.02 -0.49 2.62
N GLU A 126 22.85 0.37 1.62
CA GLU A 126 23.80 1.46 1.37
C GLU A 126 23.82 2.48 2.52
N LEU A 127 22.66 2.79 3.09
CA LEU A 127 22.57 3.64 4.28
C LEU A 127 23.30 3.01 5.47
N ALA A 128 23.16 1.70 5.68
CA ALA A 128 23.88 0.99 6.74
C ALA A 128 25.40 1.06 6.56
N ARG A 129 25.88 0.95 5.33
CA ARG A 129 27.32 1.12 5.03
C ARG A 129 27.82 2.54 5.27
N LYS A 130 26.98 3.56 5.04
CA LYS A 130 27.31 4.99 5.29
C LYS A 130 27.22 5.39 6.75
N HIS A 131 26.52 4.61 7.57
CA HIS A 131 26.27 4.87 8.99
C HIS A 131 26.61 3.64 9.83
N PRO A 132 27.89 3.18 9.81
CA PRO A 132 28.29 1.97 10.53
C PRO A 132 28.16 2.08 12.05
N GLU A 133 28.06 3.29 12.57
CA GLU A 133 27.84 3.60 13.99
C GLU A 133 26.39 3.43 14.46
N ARG A 134 25.44 3.28 13.52
CA ARG A 134 24.00 3.22 13.83
C ARG A 134 23.36 2.00 13.22
N GLN A 135 22.30 1.53 13.84
CA GLN A 135 21.47 0.47 13.27
C GLN A 135 20.53 1.05 12.20
N VAL A 136 20.47 0.40 11.05
CA VAL A 136 19.53 0.71 10.00
C VAL A 136 18.47 -0.41 9.94
N VAL A 137 17.23 -0.03 10.09
CA VAL A 137 16.07 -0.94 10.06
C VAL A 137 15.25 -0.68 8.81
N PHE A 138 15.04 -1.68 8.00
CA PHE A 138 14.17 -1.59 6.83
C PHE A 138 12.79 -2.18 7.14
N PHE A 139 11.76 -1.34 7.12
CA PHE A 139 10.36 -1.74 7.28
C PHE A 139 9.85 -2.34 5.97
N ALA A 140 10.07 -3.65 5.82
CA ALA A 140 9.91 -4.38 4.56
C ALA A 140 8.44 -4.75 4.28
N ILE A 141 7.62 -3.75 3.98
CA ILE A 141 6.23 -3.94 3.56
C ILE A 141 6.15 -3.73 2.05
N GLY A 142 5.65 -4.72 1.33
CA GLY A 142 5.50 -4.64 -0.10
C GLY A 142 4.74 -5.83 -0.67
N PHE A 143 4.47 -5.79 -1.97
CA PHE A 143 3.93 -6.93 -2.70
C PHE A 143 4.98 -8.04 -2.84
N GLU A 144 4.57 -9.23 -3.23
CA GLU A 144 5.47 -10.37 -3.44
C GLU A 144 6.64 -10.03 -4.36
N THR A 145 6.44 -9.14 -5.32
CA THR A 145 7.48 -8.63 -6.23
C THR A 145 8.66 -7.97 -5.52
N THR A 146 8.48 -7.49 -4.27
CA THR A 146 9.55 -6.91 -3.46
C THR A 146 10.35 -7.95 -2.66
N THR A 147 9.90 -9.20 -2.63
CA THR A 147 10.56 -10.29 -1.88
C THR A 147 11.93 -10.67 -2.45
N PRO A 148 12.11 -10.87 -3.78
CA PRO A 148 13.42 -11.22 -4.34
C PRO A 148 14.49 -10.14 -4.08
N PRO A 149 14.25 -8.83 -4.34
CA PRO A 149 15.24 -7.80 -4.02
C PRO A 149 15.52 -7.68 -2.52
N THR A 150 14.54 -7.93 -1.66
CA THR A 150 14.77 -7.96 -0.21
C THR A 150 15.65 -9.14 0.21
N ALA A 151 15.44 -10.32 -0.36
CA ALA A 151 16.29 -11.48 -0.11
C ALA A 151 17.74 -11.24 -0.58
N VAL A 152 17.93 -10.57 -1.72
CA VAL A 152 19.26 -10.15 -2.20
C VAL A 152 19.90 -9.16 -1.23
N ALA A 153 19.15 -8.18 -0.76
CA ALA A 153 19.64 -7.19 0.21
C ALA A 153 20.11 -7.85 1.52
N ILE A 154 19.37 -8.83 2.04
CA ILE A 154 19.77 -9.62 3.24
C ILE A 154 21.10 -10.32 3.00
N LYS A 155 21.27 -10.97 1.83
CA LYS A 155 22.54 -11.64 1.49
C LYS A 155 23.70 -10.63 1.39
N GLN A 156 23.47 -9.47 0.83
CA GLN A 156 24.50 -8.42 0.71
C GLN A 156 24.84 -7.76 2.05
N ALA A 157 23.91 -7.72 2.98
CA ALA A 157 24.14 -7.17 4.33
C ALA A 157 24.88 -8.15 5.25
N ALA A 158 24.88 -9.45 4.92
CA ALA A 158 25.56 -10.49 5.71
C ALA A 158 27.08 -10.62 5.38
N VAL A 159 27.59 -9.85 4.43
CA VAL A 159 29.00 -9.81 4.01
C VAL A 159 29.65 -8.51 4.44
#